data_ff83e243ef0ab394518726f628a950d1
#
_entry.id   ff83e243ef0ab394518726f628a950d1
#
_cell.length_a   1.000
_cell.length_b   1.000
_cell.length_c   1.000
_cell.angle_alpha   90.00
_cell.angle_beta   90.00
_cell.angle_gamma   90.00
#
_symmetry.space_group_name_H-M   'P 1'
#
loop_
_entity.id
_entity.type
_entity.pdbx_description
1 polymer ?
#
loop_
_entity_poly.entity_id
_entity_poly.type
_entity_poly.pdbx_seq_one_letter_code
_entity_poly.pdbx_strand_id
1 'polypeptide(L)'
;VIEQKLLEVAGKNHLDVEILGKRTNHAPVAGEYSYEKTQRALCAAFGRSEPAGQEIAPCADLPVRPPVLCAGCSHRAAFYAVKKAMRGKDAVFTGDIGCYTLGNAAPLNMVDTCLCMGASVTVAQGMQNAKNEAKHIAFIGDSTFFHSGITGLVNAVYNQTDITIAVLNNSTTAMTGHQPHPGTGETMMREVSHAVDIAKLAEACGAAYVRRLNPFDTESAVDAVKKAVDTAGPSVLVFDSDCAARMKPKAYAVIGGDCSGCKKCIREIGCPAISVRKGKIQIARSLCMGCALCVRTCPQKAIRLEVRK
;
A
#
# COMPACT_ATOMS: atom_id res chain seq x y z
N VAL A 1 2.79 22.21 -17.47
CA VAL A 1 1.64 22.78 -16.77
C VAL A 1 2.01 24.08 -16.07
N ILE A 2 3.00 24.09 -15.12
CA ILE A 2 3.35 25.29 -14.31
C ILE A 2 3.87 26.40 -15.20
N GLU A 3 4.85 26.14 -16.05
CA GLU A 3 5.43 27.14 -16.98
C GLU A 3 4.37 27.80 -17.86
N GLN A 4 3.43 27.03 -18.41
CA GLN A 4 2.34 27.55 -19.21
C GLN A 4 1.44 28.49 -18.40
N LYS A 5 1.10 28.12 -17.16
CA LYS A 5 0.29 28.97 -16.28
C LYS A 5 1.02 30.27 -15.90
N LEU A 6 2.32 30.19 -15.67
CA LEU A 6 3.12 31.39 -15.39
C LEU A 6 3.14 32.33 -16.61
N LEU A 7 3.30 31.81 -17.82
CA LEU A 7 3.23 32.58 -19.06
C LEU A 7 1.84 33.23 -19.25
N GLU A 8 0.78 32.49 -18.98
CA GLU A 8 -0.61 33.02 -19.04
C GLU A 8 -0.82 34.14 -18.01
N VAL A 9 -0.34 33.99 -16.78
CA VAL A 9 -0.45 35.01 -15.73
C VAL A 9 0.38 36.24 -16.10
N ALA A 10 1.62 36.05 -16.54
CA ALA A 10 2.49 37.15 -16.97
C ALA A 10 1.84 37.93 -18.15
N GLY A 11 1.33 37.23 -19.16
CA GLY A 11 0.67 37.86 -20.28
C GLY A 11 -0.61 38.60 -19.92
N LYS A 12 -1.49 38.00 -19.10
CA LYS A 12 -2.74 38.65 -18.64
C LYS A 12 -2.53 39.89 -17.80
N ASN A 13 -1.47 39.91 -17.03
CA ASN A 13 -1.19 41.05 -16.12
C ASN A 13 -0.11 41.99 -16.68
N HIS A 14 0.30 41.81 -17.92
CA HIS A 14 1.34 42.62 -18.60
C HIS A 14 2.61 42.75 -17.74
N LEU A 15 3.03 41.64 -17.10
CA LEU A 15 4.23 41.60 -16.29
C LEU A 15 5.48 41.55 -17.17
N ASP A 16 6.41 42.48 -16.92
CA ASP A 16 7.72 42.46 -17.58
C ASP A 16 8.67 41.53 -16.83
N VAL A 17 8.47 40.19 -17.06
CA VAL A 17 9.25 39.11 -16.44
C VAL A 17 9.64 38.10 -17.50
N GLU A 18 10.90 37.69 -17.48
CA GLU A 18 11.35 36.57 -18.29
C GLU A 18 11.08 35.25 -17.57
N ILE A 19 10.42 34.30 -18.24
CA ILE A 19 10.12 32.97 -17.70
C ILE A 19 11.03 31.98 -18.39
N LEU A 20 12.04 31.53 -17.66
CA LEU A 20 13.01 30.53 -18.10
C LEU A 20 12.53 29.12 -17.74
N GLY A 21 12.46 28.21 -18.71
CA GLY A 21 11.94 26.88 -18.49
C GLY A 21 12.20 25.91 -19.63
N LYS A 22 11.27 25.03 -19.88
CA LYS A 22 11.37 24.00 -20.93
C LYS A 22 11.32 24.61 -22.34
N ARG A 23 10.50 25.65 -22.54
CA ARG A 23 10.34 26.33 -23.84
C ARG A 23 11.55 27.16 -24.24
N THR A 24 12.32 27.60 -23.26
CA THR A 24 13.56 28.38 -23.44
C THR A 24 14.80 27.49 -23.36
N ASN A 25 14.64 26.17 -23.28
CA ASN A 25 15.72 25.17 -23.15
C ASN A 25 16.58 25.30 -21.88
N HIS A 26 16.15 26.06 -20.87
CA HIS A 26 16.83 26.15 -19.57
C HIS A 26 16.51 24.94 -18.66
N ALA A 27 15.40 24.25 -18.92
CA ALA A 27 14.99 23.09 -18.15
C ALA A 27 14.75 21.88 -19.06
N PRO A 28 15.08 20.64 -18.64
CA PRO A 28 14.86 19.45 -19.46
C PRO A 28 13.36 19.20 -19.69
N VAL A 29 13.01 18.86 -20.93
CA VAL A 29 11.62 18.63 -21.35
C VAL A 29 11.08 17.33 -20.76
N ALA A 30 11.92 16.32 -20.62
CA ALA A 30 11.56 14.98 -20.17
C ALA A 30 12.58 14.39 -19.18
N GLY A 31 12.17 13.35 -18.51
CA GLY A 31 12.97 12.63 -17.52
C GLY A 31 12.86 13.23 -16.11
N GLU A 32 13.51 12.54 -15.17
CA GLU A 32 13.51 12.92 -13.76
C GLU A 32 14.49 14.09 -13.52
N TYR A 33 14.11 15.02 -12.64
CA TYR A 33 14.98 16.09 -12.19
C TYR A 33 15.90 15.60 -11.07
N SER A 34 17.19 15.44 -11.37
CA SER A 34 18.21 15.20 -10.35
C SER A 34 18.76 16.54 -9.83
N TYR A 35 19.54 16.46 -8.76
CA TYR A 35 20.27 17.61 -8.22
C TYR A 35 21.11 18.30 -9.30
N GLU A 36 21.89 17.52 -10.06
CA GLU A 36 22.79 18.02 -11.10
C GLU A 36 22.02 18.70 -12.24
N LYS A 37 20.89 18.11 -12.68
CA LYS A 37 20.04 18.70 -13.71
C LYS A 37 19.43 20.03 -13.23
N THR A 38 19.00 20.08 -11.98
CA THR A 38 18.45 21.31 -11.38
C THR A 38 19.53 22.37 -11.24
N GLN A 39 20.71 22.01 -10.77
CA GLN A 39 21.87 22.91 -10.67
C GLN A 39 22.27 23.47 -12.04
N ARG A 40 22.35 22.61 -13.06
CA ARG A 40 22.63 23.03 -14.44
C ARG A 40 21.60 24.04 -14.94
N ALA A 41 20.32 23.77 -14.75
CA ALA A 41 19.26 24.69 -15.16
C ALA A 41 19.36 26.04 -14.46
N LEU A 42 19.66 26.07 -13.15
CA LEU A 42 19.86 27.30 -12.39
C LEU A 42 21.12 28.04 -12.84
N CYS A 43 22.24 27.35 -13.06
CA CYS A 43 23.47 27.97 -13.56
C CYS A 43 23.23 28.64 -14.92
N ALA A 44 22.55 27.96 -15.82
CA ALA A 44 22.20 28.51 -17.14
C ALA A 44 21.28 29.75 -17.01
N ALA A 45 20.26 29.68 -16.14
CA ALA A 45 19.32 30.78 -15.91
C ALA A 45 20.00 32.03 -15.31
N PHE A 46 21.01 31.83 -14.47
CA PHE A 46 21.71 32.94 -13.80
C PHE A 46 23.06 33.29 -14.45
N GLY A 47 23.36 32.76 -15.64
CA GLY A 47 24.62 32.99 -16.34
C GLY A 47 25.87 32.59 -15.53
N ARG A 48 25.75 31.56 -14.69
CA ARG A 48 26.85 31.05 -13.87
C ARG A 48 27.47 29.82 -14.50
N SER A 49 28.76 29.63 -14.32
CA SER A 49 29.46 28.39 -14.70
C SER A 49 28.97 27.23 -13.83
N GLU A 50 28.79 26.07 -14.43
CA GLU A 50 28.50 24.84 -13.68
C GLU A 50 29.70 24.51 -12.77
N PRO A 51 29.48 24.10 -11.52
CA PRO A 51 30.56 23.56 -10.70
C PRO A 51 31.15 22.33 -11.37
N ALA A 52 32.46 22.17 -11.31
CA ALA A 52 33.13 20.99 -11.82
C ALA A 52 32.51 19.74 -11.18
N GLY A 53 31.81 18.93 -11.98
CA GLY A 53 31.22 17.67 -11.51
C GLY A 53 32.32 16.72 -11.04
N GLN A 54 32.19 16.17 -9.85
CA GLN A 54 32.99 14.99 -9.53
C GLN A 54 32.44 13.82 -10.37
N GLU A 55 33.25 13.30 -11.27
CA GLU A 55 32.95 11.99 -11.87
C GLU A 55 32.99 10.92 -10.78
N ILE A 56 31.82 10.60 -10.26
CA ILE A 56 31.65 9.44 -9.38
C ILE A 56 31.59 8.23 -10.30
N ALA A 57 32.63 7.41 -10.28
CA ALA A 57 32.64 6.15 -11.00
C ALA A 57 31.40 5.33 -10.63
N PRO A 58 30.62 4.84 -11.59
CA PRO A 58 29.43 4.05 -11.30
C PRO A 58 29.84 2.80 -10.51
N CYS A 59 29.27 2.63 -9.32
CA CYS A 59 29.47 1.42 -8.52
C CYS A 59 28.70 0.28 -9.20
N ALA A 60 29.39 -0.64 -9.85
CA ALA A 60 28.81 -1.66 -10.72
C ALA A 60 27.93 -2.69 -10.00
N ASP A 61 28.09 -2.89 -8.69
CA ASP A 61 27.50 -4.00 -7.94
C ASP A 61 26.61 -3.57 -6.76
N LEU A 62 25.88 -2.48 -6.88
CA LEU A 62 24.91 -2.10 -5.86
C LEU A 62 23.70 -3.07 -5.86
N PRO A 63 23.36 -3.69 -4.73
CA PRO A 63 22.21 -4.57 -4.66
C PRO A 63 20.92 -3.78 -4.90
N VAL A 64 20.04 -4.31 -5.76
CA VAL A 64 18.70 -3.76 -5.97
C VAL A 64 17.92 -3.84 -4.66
N ARG A 65 17.36 -2.72 -4.21
CA ARG A 65 16.54 -2.60 -3.00
C ARG A 65 15.16 -2.08 -3.38
N PRO A 66 14.26 -2.95 -3.85
CA PRO A 66 12.90 -2.53 -4.20
C PRO A 66 12.17 -2.04 -2.95
N PRO A 67 11.20 -1.12 -3.10
CA PRO A 67 10.33 -0.72 -2.00
C PRO A 67 9.55 -1.93 -1.46
N VAL A 68 9.36 -1.97 -0.15
CA VAL A 68 8.62 -3.04 0.53
C VAL A 68 7.64 -2.47 1.54
N LEU A 69 6.59 -3.22 1.87
CA LEU A 69 5.69 -2.86 2.97
C LEU A 69 6.47 -2.71 4.28
N CYS A 70 6.10 -1.74 5.11
CA CYS A 70 6.75 -1.46 6.39
C CYS A 70 6.73 -2.67 7.34
N ALA A 71 7.65 -2.70 8.31
CA ALA A 71 7.52 -3.60 9.44
C ALA A 71 6.26 -3.23 10.25
N GLY A 72 5.47 -4.22 10.64
CA GLY A 72 4.20 -3.97 11.35
C GLY A 72 3.05 -3.44 10.49
N CYS A 73 3.21 -3.38 9.18
CA CYS A 73 2.17 -2.92 8.25
C CYS A 73 0.89 -3.78 8.35
N SER A 74 -0.27 -3.14 8.52
CA SER A 74 -1.58 -3.77 8.55
C SER A 74 -1.92 -4.46 7.22
N HIS A 75 -1.53 -3.87 6.09
CA HIS A 75 -1.73 -4.46 4.77
C HIS A 75 -1.00 -5.80 4.63
N ARG A 76 0.22 -5.91 5.18
CA ARG A 76 0.96 -7.18 5.22
C ARG A 76 0.20 -8.27 5.96
N ALA A 77 -0.42 -7.93 7.08
CA ALA A 77 -1.21 -8.88 7.86
C ALA A 77 -2.47 -9.31 7.11
N ALA A 78 -3.17 -8.38 6.47
CA ALA A 78 -4.34 -8.66 5.63
C ALA A 78 -3.97 -9.59 4.46
N PHE A 79 -2.92 -9.27 3.70
CA PHE A 79 -2.42 -10.13 2.62
C PHE A 79 -2.07 -11.53 3.12
N TYR A 80 -1.39 -11.64 4.26
CA TYR A 80 -1.07 -12.94 4.84
C TYR A 80 -2.32 -13.75 5.20
N ALA A 81 -3.34 -13.12 5.78
CA ALA A 81 -4.59 -13.78 6.11
C ALA A 81 -5.33 -14.27 4.86
N VAL A 82 -5.45 -13.42 3.82
CA VAL A 82 -6.08 -13.80 2.54
C VAL A 82 -5.30 -14.92 1.86
N LYS A 83 -3.96 -14.81 1.77
CA LYS A 83 -3.09 -15.84 1.22
C LYS A 83 -3.27 -17.19 1.92
N LYS A 84 -3.39 -17.16 3.26
CA LYS A 84 -3.60 -18.37 4.05
C LYS A 84 -4.99 -18.98 3.80
N ALA A 85 -6.02 -18.15 3.67
CA ALA A 85 -7.40 -18.57 3.40
C ALA A 85 -7.55 -19.19 2.01
N MET A 86 -6.81 -18.65 1.02
CA MET A 86 -6.89 -19.07 -0.38
C MET A 86 -5.89 -20.18 -0.76
N ARG A 87 -5.12 -20.71 0.20
CA ARG A 87 -4.15 -21.76 -0.07
C ARG A 87 -4.82 -23.00 -0.68
N GLY A 88 -4.37 -23.40 -1.89
CA GLY A 88 -4.91 -24.52 -2.64
C GLY A 88 -6.23 -24.24 -3.38
N LYS A 89 -6.71 -22.99 -3.38
CA LYS A 89 -7.83 -22.54 -4.20
C LYS A 89 -7.30 -21.72 -5.38
N ASP A 90 -7.96 -21.83 -6.53
CA ASP A 90 -7.70 -20.96 -7.65
C ASP A 90 -8.29 -19.57 -7.36
N ALA A 91 -7.45 -18.54 -7.41
CA ALA A 91 -7.83 -17.19 -7.06
C ALA A 91 -7.03 -16.13 -7.81
N VAL A 92 -7.69 -15.05 -8.19
CA VAL A 92 -7.09 -13.86 -8.81
C VAL A 92 -7.17 -12.70 -7.83
N PHE A 93 -6.05 -12.03 -7.63
CA PHE A 93 -5.89 -10.91 -6.72
C PHE A 93 -5.74 -9.62 -7.50
N THR A 94 -6.81 -8.87 -7.64
CA THR A 94 -6.75 -7.57 -8.30
C THR A 94 -6.37 -6.48 -7.31
N GLY A 95 -5.47 -5.59 -7.71
CA GLY A 95 -5.06 -4.44 -6.93
C GLY A 95 -5.04 -3.17 -7.77
N ASP A 96 -4.74 -2.08 -7.12
CA ASP A 96 -4.55 -0.78 -7.74
C ASP A 96 -3.49 0.05 -7.00
N ILE A 97 -3.49 1.38 -7.13
CA ILE A 97 -2.40 2.24 -6.68
C ILE A 97 -2.54 2.63 -5.20
N GLY A 98 -1.57 2.24 -4.40
CA GLY A 98 -1.43 2.59 -2.99
C GLY A 98 -0.26 1.83 -2.37
N CYS A 99 -0.03 1.97 -1.06
CA CYS A 99 0.99 1.16 -0.37
C CYS A 99 0.77 -0.35 -0.57
N TYR A 100 -0.47 -0.76 -0.74
CA TYR A 100 -0.85 -2.15 -0.95
C TYR A 100 -0.45 -2.70 -2.33
N THR A 101 -0.13 -1.86 -3.32
CA THR A 101 0.51 -2.33 -4.57
C THR A 101 1.77 -3.15 -4.28
N LEU A 102 2.50 -2.81 -3.21
CA LEU A 102 3.69 -3.55 -2.78
C LEU A 102 3.41 -4.98 -2.30
N GLY A 103 2.13 -5.38 -2.22
CA GLY A 103 1.73 -6.76 -2.00
C GLY A 103 1.99 -7.68 -3.19
N ASN A 104 2.32 -7.15 -4.39
CA ASN A 104 2.69 -7.91 -5.57
C ASN A 104 4.01 -8.66 -5.40
N ALA A 105 4.94 -8.08 -4.60
CA ALA A 105 6.27 -8.64 -4.44
C ALA A 105 6.29 -9.88 -3.56
N ALA A 106 7.27 -10.76 -3.85
CA ALA A 106 7.55 -11.91 -2.99
C ALA A 106 7.91 -11.46 -1.55
N PRO A 107 7.53 -12.23 -0.54
CA PRO A 107 6.88 -13.54 -0.59
C PRO A 107 5.33 -13.47 -0.59
N LEU A 108 4.74 -12.28 -0.60
CA LEU A 108 3.29 -12.13 -0.55
C LEU A 108 2.63 -12.60 -1.86
N ASN A 109 3.00 -12.03 -3.00
CA ASN A 109 2.44 -12.34 -4.32
C ASN A 109 0.90 -12.28 -4.29
N MET A 110 0.36 -11.17 -3.79
CA MET A 110 -1.08 -10.99 -3.53
C MET A 110 -1.70 -9.87 -4.37
N VAL A 111 -1.05 -9.49 -5.46
CA VAL A 111 -1.57 -8.50 -6.42
C VAL A 111 -1.11 -8.93 -7.82
N ASP A 112 -2.04 -9.45 -8.61
CA ASP A 112 -1.79 -9.94 -9.98
C ASP A 112 -1.98 -8.82 -11.02
N THR A 113 -2.85 -7.84 -10.74
CA THR A 113 -3.10 -6.70 -11.63
C THR A 113 -2.98 -5.39 -10.89
N CYS A 114 -2.46 -4.37 -11.58
CA CYS A 114 -2.38 -3.01 -11.06
C CYS A 114 -2.55 -2.01 -12.21
N LEU A 115 -3.64 -1.26 -12.20
CA LEU A 115 -3.93 -0.20 -13.16
C LEU A 115 -4.02 1.17 -12.45
N CYS A 116 -5.13 1.88 -12.60
CA CYS A 116 -5.36 3.16 -11.92
C CYS A 116 -6.07 2.99 -10.57
N MET A 117 -6.07 4.04 -9.74
CA MET A 117 -6.75 4.04 -8.43
C MET A 117 -8.23 3.64 -8.57
N GLY A 118 -8.64 2.62 -7.81
CA GLY A 118 -10.00 2.07 -7.78
C GLY A 118 -10.29 1.01 -8.83
N ALA A 119 -9.39 0.77 -9.78
CA ALA A 119 -9.58 -0.23 -10.83
C ALA A 119 -9.64 -1.67 -10.30
N SER A 120 -9.10 -1.95 -9.11
CA SER A 120 -9.11 -3.30 -8.53
C SER A 120 -10.50 -3.92 -8.50
N VAL A 121 -11.50 -3.15 -8.06
CA VAL A 121 -12.89 -3.62 -7.92
C VAL A 121 -13.53 -3.90 -9.28
N THR A 122 -13.35 -2.99 -10.24
CA THR A 122 -13.96 -3.13 -11.58
C THR A 122 -13.25 -4.17 -12.44
N VAL A 123 -11.94 -4.34 -12.29
CA VAL A 123 -11.18 -5.42 -12.95
C VAL A 123 -11.61 -6.78 -12.42
N ALA A 124 -11.78 -6.95 -11.09
CA ALA A 124 -12.30 -8.18 -10.50
C ALA A 124 -13.67 -8.55 -11.07
N GLN A 125 -14.58 -7.57 -11.20
CA GLN A 125 -15.90 -7.77 -11.80
C GLN A 125 -15.82 -8.21 -13.28
N GLY A 126 -14.99 -7.52 -14.05
CA GLY A 126 -14.79 -7.86 -15.46
C GLY A 126 -14.28 -9.28 -15.66
N MET A 127 -13.31 -9.68 -14.85
CA MET A 127 -12.75 -11.04 -14.88
C MET A 127 -13.77 -12.09 -14.46
N GLN A 128 -14.55 -11.84 -13.40
CA GLN A 128 -15.58 -12.76 -12.94
C GLN A 128 -16.70 -12.90 -14.01
N ASN A 129 -17.15 -11.81 -14.60
CA ASN A 129 -18.17 -11.81 -15.63
C ASN A 129 -17.72 -12.48 -16.95
N ALA A 130 -16.42 -12.56 -17.20
CA ALA A 130 -15.86 -13.35 -18.31
C ALA A 130 -15.91 -14.87 -18.09
N LYS A 131 -16.65 -15.34 -17.08
CA LYS A 131 -16.83 -16.75 -16.69
C LYS A 131 -15.53 -17.44 -16.28
N ASN A 132 -14.66 -16.72 -15.59
CA ASN A 132 -13.52 -17.29 -14.94
C ASN A 132 -13.98 -17.95 -13.62
N GLU A 133 -13.73 -19.25 -13.44
CA GLU A 133 -14.13 -20.02 -12.25
C GLU A 133 -13.29 -19.71 -11.01
N ALA A 134 -12.17 -19.01 -11.15
CA ALA A 134 -11.35 -18.59 -10.02
C ALA A 134 -12.11 -17.66 -9.06
N LYS A 135 -11.69 -17.63 -7.80
CA LYS A 135 -12.20 -16.65 -6.82
C LYS A 135 -11.54 -15.29 -7.06
N HIS A 136 -12.32 -14.23 -7.17
CA HIS A 136 -11.82 -12.88 -7.44
C HIS A 136 -11.82 -12.04 -6.18
N ILE A 137 -10.64 -11.58 -5.76
CA ILE A 137 -10.45 -10.75 -4.56
C ILE A 137 -9.80 -9.44 -4.97
N ALA A 138 -10.52 -8.33 -4.78
CA ALA A 138 -10.04 -6.98 -5.06
C ALA A 138 -9.46 -6.34 -3.79
N PHE A 139 -8.20 -5.97 -3.80
CA PHE A 139 -7.57 -5.17 -2.74
C PHE A 139 -7.65 -3.70 -3.07
N ILE A 140 -8.15 -2.90 -2.13
CA ILE A 140 -8.29 -1.46 -2.26
C ILE A 140 -7.99 -0.77 -0.93
N GLY A 141 -7.27 0.34 -0.93
CA GLY A 141 -7.05 1.15 0.27
C GLY A 141 -8.29 1.98 0.63
N ASP A 142 -8.38 2.41 1.88
CA ASP A 142 -9.45 3.25 2.41
C ASP A 142 -9.64 4.56 1.63
N SER A 143 -8.57 5.32 1.44
CA SER A 143 -8.59 6.55 0.65
C SER A 143 -9.03 6.30 -0.80
N THR A 144 -8.50 5.27 -1.44
CA THR A 144 -8.86 4.89 -2.81
C THR A 144 -10.31 4.41 -2.90
N PHE A 145 -10.82 3.72 -1.88
CA PHE A 145 -12.23 3.32 -1.81
C PHE A 145 -13.16 4.53 -1.86
N PHE A 146 -12.87 5.58 -1.07
CA PHE A 146 -13.64 6.83 -1.15
C PHE A 146 -13.44 7.59 -2.46
N HIS A 147 -12.24 7.54 -3.04
CA HIS A 147 -11.96 8.23 -4.29
C HIS A 147 -12.75 7.64 -5.47
N SER A 148 -12.77 6.32 -5.62
CA SER A 148 -13.34 5.66 -6.82
C SER A 148 -13.84 4.23 -6.60
N GLY A 149 -13.67 3.64 -5.42
CA GLY A 149 -14.10 2.26 -5.16
C GLY A 149 -15.61 2.10 -4.95
N ILE A 150 -16.28 3.13 -4.43
CA ILE A 150 -17.72 3.10 -4.12
C ILE A 150 -18.56 2.82 -5.37
N THR A 151 -18.25 3.47 -6.48
CA THR A 151 -18.96 3.25 -7.76
C THR A 151 -18.79 1.81 -8.24
N GLY A 152 -17.59 1.24 -8.06
CA GLY A 152 -17.33 -0.16 -8.36
C GLY A 152 -18.14 -1.11 -7.46
N LEU A 153 -18.28 -0.82 -6.18
CA LEU A 153 -19.12 -1.59 -5.26
C LEU A 153 -20.59 -1.55 -5.67
N VAL A 154 -21.12 -0.36 -5.95
CA VAL A 154 -22.53 -0.19 -6.40
C VAL A 154 -22.78 -1.00 -7.67
N ASN A 155 -21.84 -0.97 -8.62
CA ASN A 155 -21.95 -1.77 -9.84
C ASN A 155 -21.89 -3.28 -9.57
N ALA A 156 -21.02 -3.73 -8.64
CA ALA A 156 -20.95 -5.14 -8.24
C ALA A 156 -22.27 -5.62 -7.62
N VAL A 157 -22.88 -4.81 -6.75
CA VAL A 157 -24.16 -5.11 -6.13
C VAL A 157 -25.28 -5.16 -7.17
N TYR A 158 -25.35 -4.17 -8.07
CA TYR A 158 -26.35 -4.12 -9.13
C TYR A 158 -26.29 -5.36 -10.03
N ASN A 159 -25.10 -5.81 -10.38
CA ASN A 159 -24.89 -6.97 -11.26
C ASN A 159 -24.79 -8.30 -10.50
N GLN A 160 -24.91 -8.32 -9.16
CA GLN A 160 -24.78 -9.51 -8.30
C GLN A 160 -23.49 -10.28 -8.58
N THR A 161 -22.38 -9.56 -8.75
CA THR A 161 -21.09 -10.16 -9.12
C THR A 161 -20.41 -10.81 -7.93
N ASP A 162 -20.02 -12.08 -8.06
CA ASP A 162 -19.39 -12.89 -7.00
C ASP A 162 -17.92 -12.49 -6.81
N ILE A 163 -17.70 -11.34 -6.17
CA ILE A 163 -16.34 -10.86 -5.83
C ILE A 163 -16.20 -10.56 -4.34
N THR A 164 -14.98 -10.63 -3.85
CA THR A 164 -14.64 -10.18 -2.49
C THR A 164 -13.82 -8.90 -2.58
N ILE A 165 -14.30 -7.81 -1.97
CA ILE A 165 -13.61 -6.54 -1.88
C ILE A 165 -12.93 -6.46 -0.51
N ALA A 166 -11.61 -6.51 -0.48
CA ALA A 166 -10.78 -6.38 0.71
C ALA A 166 -10.32 -4.92 0.86
N VAL A 167 -11.03 -4.14 1.66
CA VAL A 167 -10.67 -2.75 1.95
C VAL A 167 -9.61 -2.72 3.05
N LEU A 168 -8.44 -2.20 2.73
CA LEU A 168 -7.29 -2.09 3.63
C LEU A 168 -7.33 -0.72 4.32
N ASN A 169 -8.07 -0.64 5.45
CA ASN A 169 -8.26 0.60 6.20
C ASN A 169 -7.10 0.82 7.17
N ASN A 170 -6.27 1.81 6.88
CA ASN A 170 -5.18 2.24 7.76
C ASN A 170 -5.35 3.68 8.29
N SER A 171 -6.54 4.25 8.12
CA SER A 171 -6.95 5.56 8.61
C SER A 171 -6.09 6.73 8.10
N THR A 172 -5.52 6.60 6.89
CA THR A 172 -4.71 7.68 6.30
C THR A 172 -4.33 7.40 4.86
N THR A 173 -4.17 8.43 4.03
CA THR A 173 -3.57 8.36 2.70
C THR A 173 -2.05 8.36 2.82
N ALA A 174 -1.47 7.21 3.21
CA ALA A 174 -0.09 7.14 3.68
C ALA A 174 0.97 7.44 2.61
N MET A 175 0.80 6.94 1.39
CA MET A 175 1.81 6.99 0.32
C MET A 175 2.19 8.42 -0.08
N THR A 176 1.25 9.34 -0.03
CA THR A 176 1.43 10.74 -0.48
C THR A 176 1.65 11.73 0.65
N GLY A 177 1.79 11.27 1.90
CA GLY A 177 2.14 12.11 3.03
C GLY A 177 1.08 12.20 4.13
N HIS A 178 0.30 11.15 4.31
CA HIS A 178 -0.67 11.00 5.40
C HIS A 178 -1.81 12.03 5.39
N GLN A 179 -2.34 12.31 4.19
CA GLN A 179 -3.52 13.16 4.05
C GLN A 179 -4.76 12.49 4.67
N PRO A 180 -5.69 13.29 5.21
CA PRO A 180 -7.00 12.78 5.61
C PRO A 180 -7.85 12.40 4.39
N HIS A 181 -8.87 11.61 4.63
CA HIS A 181 -9.90 11.19 3.67
C HIS A 181 -11.24 11.07 4.40
N PRO A 182 -12.39 10.90 3.74
CA PRO A 182 -13.71 10.92 4.38
C PRO A 182 -13.90 9.97 5.57
N GLY A 183 -13.13 8.89 5.66
CA GLY A 183 -13.18 7.95 6.79
C GLY A 183 -12.34 8.34 8.00
N THR A 184 -11.55 9.42 7.96
CA THR A 184 -10.63 9.79 9.06
C THR A 184 -11.26 10.67 10.14
N GLY A 185 -12.40 11.30 9.86
CA GLY A 185 -13.03 12.26 10.78
C GLY A 185 -12.34 13.64 10.80
N GLU A 186 -11.50 13.94 9.83
CA GLU A 186 -10.82 15.22 9.65
C GLU A 186 -10.94 15.71 8.20
N THR A 187 -11.06 17.02 8.00
CA THR A 187 -10.93 17.67 6.69
C THR A 187 -9.46 17.82 6.28
N MET A 188 -9.21 18.24 5.03
CA MET A 188 -7.84 18.57 4.57
C MET A 188 -7.21 19.70 5.40
N MET A 189 -8.02 20.61 5.96
CA MET A 189 -7.56 21.71 6.82
C MET A 189 -7.42 21.30 8.29
N ARG A 190 -7.53 19.99 8.59
CA ARG A 190 -7.44 19.42 9.96
C ARG A 190 -8.57 19.82 10.89
N GLU A 191 -9.69 20.25 10.36
CA GLU A 191 -10.90 20.49 11.13
C GLU A 191 -11.62 19.18 11.42
N VAL A 192 -12.23 19.06 12.59
CA VAL A 192 -13.04 17.88 12.95
C VAL A 192 -14.25 17.78 12.02
N SER A 193 -14.48 16.60 11.50
CA SER A 193 -15.57 16.29 10.57
C SER A 193 -16.20 14.95 10.89
N HIS A 194 -17.33 14.66 10.26
CA HIS A 194 -17.97 13.35 10.36
C HIS A 194 -17.15 12.29 9.61
N ALA A 195 -16.80 11.20 10.30
CA ALA A 195 -16.14 10.05 9.68
C ALA A 195 -17.17 9.16 8.98
N VAL A 196 -17.01 8.95 7.67
CA VAL A 196 -17.84 8.00 6.92
C VAL A 196 -17.36 6.58 7.19
N ASP A 197 -18.25 5.74 7.67
CA ASP A 197 -17.97 4.34 7.99
C ASP A 197 -18.07 3.46 6.74
N ILE A 198 -16.95 2.84 6.34
CA ILE A 198 -16.86 2.01 5.13
C ILE A 198 -17.77 0.78 5.22
N ALA A 199 -17.84 0.12 6.38
CA ALA A 199 -18.65 -1.07 6.54
C ALA A 199 -20.14 -0.73 6.43
N LYS A 200 -20.61 0.32 7.14
CA LYS A 200 -21.99 0.80 7.02
C LYS A 200 -22.34 1.25 5.61
N LEU A 201 -21.40 1.89 4.92
CA LEU A 201 -21.61 2.28 3.52
C LEU A 201 -21.77 1.05 2.62
N ALA A 202 -20.95 0.02 2.82
CA ALA A 202 -21.04 -1.21 2.06
C ALA A 202 -22.36 -1.96 2.32
N GLU A 203 -22.82 -1.99 3.58
CA GLU A 203 -24.14 -2.53 3.97
C GLU A 203 -25.29 -1.74 3.31
N ALA A 204 -25.22 -0.41 3.34
CA ALA A 204 -26.21 0.48 2.72
C ALA A 204 -26.26 0.33 1.20
N CYS A 205 -25.14 0.01 0.55
CA CYS A 205 -25.11 -0.32 -0.89
C CYS A 205 -25.73 -1.69 -1.21
N GLY A 206 -25.92 -2.58 -0.22
CA GLY A 206 -26.51 -3.89 -0.42
C GLY A 206 -25.47 -5.01 -0.64
N ALA A 207 -24.25 -4.89 -0.14
CA ALA A 207 -23.26 -5.97 -0.19
C ALA A 207 -23.79 -7.21 0.56
N ALA A 208 -23.62 -8.41 -0.03
CA ALA A 208 -24.17 -9.66 0.49
C ALA A 208 -23.54 -10.11 1.83
N TYR A 209 -22.28 -9.76 2.04
CA TYR A 209 -21.59 -10.00 3.30
C TYR A 209 -20.62 -8.85 3.60
N VAL A 210 -20.73 -8.28 4.80
CA VAL A 210 -19.84 -7.21 5.27
C VAL A 210 -19.25 -7.60 6.62
N ARG A 211 -17.92 -7.44 6.75
CA ARG A 211 -17.24 -7.72 8.03
C ARG A 211 -16.06 -6.78 8.24
N ARG A 212 -16.00 -6.18 9.44
CA ARG A 212 -14.83 -5.44 9.91
C ARG A 212 -13.92 -6.37 10.71
N LEU A 213 -12.61 -6.31 10.46
CA LEU A 213 -11.62 -7.26 10.97
C LEU A 213 -10.37 -6.53 11.45
N ASN A 214 -9.75 -7.03 12.51
CA ASN A 214 -8.37 -6.71 12.81
C ASN A 214 -7.45 -7.65 11.98
N PRO A 215 -6.63 -7.14 11.04
CA PRO A 215 -5.78 -7.99 10.20
C PRO A 215 -4.73 -8.78 10.99
N PHE A 216 -4.38 -8.34 12.19
CA PHE A 216 -3.45 -9.05 13.06
C PHE A 216 -4.10 -10.21 13.83
N ASP A 217 -5.42 -10.29 13.90
CA ASP A 217 -6.14 -11.49 14.32
C ASP A 217 -6.27 -12.44 13.13
N THR A 218 -5.19 -13.18 12.88
CA THR A 218 -5.06 -14.00 11.67
C THR A 218 -6.11 -15.09 11.56
N GLU A 219 -6.56 -15.68 12.67
CA GLU A 219 -7.54 -16.78 12.66
C GLU A 219 -8.92 -16.26 12.28
N SER A 220 -9.40 -15.24 12.97
CA SER A 220 -10.66 -14.57 12.66
C SER A 220 -10.68 -14.01 11.22
N ALA A 221 -9.56 -13.43 10.79
CA ALA A 221 -9.41 -12.89 9.44
C ALA A 221 -9.49 -13.99 8.36
N VAL A 222 -8.81 -15.11 8.56
CA VAL A 222 -8.87 -16.27 7.64
C VAL A 222 -10.28 -16.81 7.51
N ASP A 223 -11.00 -16.97 8.63
CA ASP A 223 -12.36 -17.51 8.62
C ASP A 223 -13.36 -16.57 7.94
N ALA A 224 -13.21 -15.26 8.17
CA ALA A 224 -14.02 -14.26 7.49
C ALA A 224 -13.76 -14.22 5.97
N VAL A 225 -12.50 -14.36 5.54
CA VAL A 225 -12.16 -14.45 4.10
C VAL A 225 -12.79 -15.68 3.46
N LYS A 226 -12.70 -16.85 4.10
CA LYS A 226 -13.34 -18.08 3.60
C LYS A 226 -14.86 -17.88 3.44
N LYS A 227 -15.50 -17.31 4.47
CA LYS A 227 -16.93 -17.01 4.41
C LYS A 227 -17.28 -16.04 3.29
N ALA A 228 -16.48 -14.97 3.12
CA ALA A 228 -16.71 -13.97 2.08
C ALA A 228 -16.64 -14.57 0.66
N VAL A 229 -15.62 -15.39 0.37
CA VAL A 229 -15.45 -15.99 -0.95
C VAL A 229 -16.45 -17.12 -1.26
N ASP A 230 -17.09 -17.66 -0.25
CA ASP A 230 -18.13 -18.70 -0.39
C ASP A 230 -19.55 -18.11 -0.33
N THR A 231 -19.70 -16.79 -0.09
CA THR A 231 -20.98 -16.05 -0.14
C THR A 231 -21.29 -15.65 -1.56
N ALA A 232 -22.50 -15.94 -2.04
CA ALA A 232 -22.97 -15.46 -3.35
C ALA A 232 -23.19 -13.94 -3.33
N GLY A 233 -22.80 -13.27 -4.40
CA GLY A 233 -22.82 -11.81 -4.53
C GLY A 233 -21.60 -11.12 -3.90
N PRO A 234 -21.54 -9.78 -4.01
CA PRO A 234 -20.36 -9.03 -3.59
C PRO A 234 -20.21 -9.01 -2.06
N SER A 235 -19.05 -9.42 -1.59
CA SER A 235 -18.65 -9.39 -0.18
C SER A 235 -17.65 -8.28 0.09
N VAL A 236 -17.74 -7.60 1.23
CA VAL A 236 -16.81 -6.53 1.64
C VAL A 236 -16.17 -6.85 2.99
N LEU A 237 -14.86 -6.96 2.99
CA LEU A 237 -14.05 -7.15 4.20
C LEU A 237 -13.25 -5.87 4.48
N VAL A 238 -13.50 -5.23 5.63
CA VAL A 238 -12.76 -4.04 6.05
C VAL A 238 -11.67 -4.47 7.03
N PHE A 239 -10.42 -4.57 6.58
CA PHE A 239 -9.26 -4.84 7.41
C PHE A 239 -8.80 -3.55 8.08
N ASP A 240 -9.14 -3.39 9.35
CA ASP A 240 -9.05 -2.14 10.09
C ASP A 240 -7.90 -2.19 11.10
N SER A 241 -6.89 -1.38 10.88
CA SER A 241 -5.78 -1.15 11.82
C SER A 241 -4.90 -0.01 11.34
N ASP A 242 -4.54 0.89 12.23
CA ASP A 242 -3.75 2.08 11.94
C ASP A 242 -2.46 1.82 11.16
N CYS A 243 -2.05 2.83 10.39
CA CYS A 243 -0.78 2.81 9.66
C CYS A 243 0.40 2.68 10.62
N ALA A 244 1.26 1.69 10.40
CA ALA A 244 2.44 1.45 11.25
C ALA A 244 3.37 2.68 11.35
N ALA A 245 3.44 3.53 10.33
CA ALA A 245 4.25 4.74 10.33
C ALA A 245 3.72 5.82 11.30
N ARG A 246 2.46 5.74 11.72
CA ARG A 246 1.84 6.64 12.70
C ARG A 246 1.82 6.07 14.13
N MET A 247 2.20 4.80 14.29
CA MET A 247 2.16 4.12 15.58
C MET A 247 3.50 4.20 16.30
N LYS A 248 3.45 4.33 17.62
CA LYS A 248 4.64 4.13 18.49
C LYS A 248 4.68 2.67 18.95
N PRO A 249 5.75 1.93 18.66
CA PRO A 249 5.82 0.53 19.05
C PRO A 249 5.97 0.37 20.57
N LYS A 250 5.06 -0.42 21.18
CA LYS A 250 5.07 -0.72 22.63
C LYS A 250 5.84 -1.99 22.96
N ALA A 251 6.15 -2.80 21.96
CA ALA A 251 6.84 -4.08 22.10
C ALA A 251 7.73 -4.36 20.88
N TYR A 252 8.55 -5.37 20.96
CA TYR A 252 9.31 -5.93 19.83
C TYR A 252 9.35 -7.45 19.94
N ALA A 253 9.53 -8.12 18.79
CA ALA A 253 9.65 -9.56 18.75
C ALA A 253 11.11 -10.00 18.97
N VAL A 254 11.29 -11.08 19.71
CA VAL A 254 12.57 -11.75 19.94
C VAL A 254 12.49 -13.22 19.59
N ILE A 255 13.63 -13.81 19.22
CA ILE A 255 13.75 -15.21 18.88
C ILE A 255 14.37 -15.96 20.06
N GLY A 256 13.70 -17.00 20.53
CA GLY A 256 14.19 -17.91 21.56
C GLY A 256 15.11 -19.00 21.02
N GLY A 257 15.68 -19.79 21.95
CA GLY A 257 16.58 -20.90 21.64
C GLY A 257 15.97 -22.03 20.80
N ASP A 258 14.63 -22.16 20.81
CA ASP A 258 13.89 -23.23 20.10
C ASP A 258 13.74 -22.97 18.59
N CYS A 259 14.39 -21.94 18.06
CA CYS A 259 14.31 -21.60 16.64
C CYS A 259 15.06 -22.64 15.78
N SER A 260 14.32 -23.44 15.03
CA SER A 260 14.87 -24.44 14.09
C SER A 260 15.50 -23.86 12.81
N GLY A 261 15.49 -22.54 12.63
CA GLY A 261 16.00 -21.89 11.41
C GLY A 261 15.16 -22.14 10.14
N CYS A 262 13.92 -22.60 10.24
CA CYS A 262 13.06 -22.98 9.10
C CYS A 262 12.69 -21.82 8.16
N LYS A 263 12.97 -20.58 8.52
CA LYS A 263 12.72 -19.35 7.73
C LYS A 263 11.24 -19.10 7.37
N LYS A 264 10.27 -19.79 8.00
CA LYS A 264 8.85 -19.61 7.70
C LYS A 264 8.39 -18.16 7.93
N CYS A 265 8.87 -17.52 9.02
CA CYS A 265 8.64 -16.10 9.32
C CYS A 265 9.15 -15.14 8.23
N ILE A 266 10.10 -15.55 7.39
CA ILE A 266 10.57 -14.77 6.23
C ILE A 266 9.75 -15.11 4.99
N ARG A 267 9.62 -16.39 4.66
CA ARG A 267 9.00 -16.87 3.42
C ARG A 267 7.50 -16.66 3.34
N GLU A 268 6.82 -16.55 4.49
CA GLU A 268 5.36 -16.36 4.53
C GLU A 268 4.97 -14.88 4.61
N ILE A 269 5.71 -14.07 5.37
CA ILE A 269 5.32 -12.69 5.66
C ILE A 269 6.26 -11.62 5.12
N GLY A 270 7.53 -11.93 4.83
CA GLY A 270 8.49 -10.99 4.25
C GLY A 270 8.69 -9.70 5.05
N CYS A 271 8.68 -9.77 6.38
CA CYS A 271 8.82 -8.58 7.22
C CYS A 271 10.25 -8.02 7.13
N PRO A 272 10.46 -6.72 6.81
CA PRO A 272 11.80 -6.14 6.67
C PRO A 272 12.59 -6.07 7.99
N ALA A 273 11.92 -6.23 9.14
CA ALA A 273 12.59 -6.36 10.43
C ALA A 273 13.24 -7.73 10.65
N ILE A 274 12.95 -8.74 9.81
CA ILE A 274 13.44 -10.11 9.96
C ILE A 274 14.47 -10.39 8.88
N SER A 275 15.65 -10.84 9.26
CA SER A 275 16.76 -11.15 8.35
C SER A 275 17.50 -12.42 8.76
N VAL A 276 18.33 -12.92 7.84
CA VAL A 276 19.30 -13.98 8.14
C VAL A 276 20.69 -13.35 8.25
N ARG A 277 21.35 -13.50 9.37
CA ARG A 277 22.74 -13.06 9.54
C ARG A 277 23.58 -14.22 10.11
N LYS A 278 24.68 -14.52 9.47
CA LYS A 278 25.56 -15.65 9.85
C LYS A 278 24.78 -16.96 10.03
N GLY A 279 23.86 -17.26 9.11
CA GLY A 279 23.02 -18.46 9.13
C GLY A 279 21.87 -18.49 10.17
N LYS A 280 21.76 -17.48 11.04
CA LYS A 280 20.72 -17.38 12.09
C LYS A 280 19.66 -16.35 11.74
N ILE A 281 18.40 -16.63 12.09
CA ILE A 281 17.31 -15.66 11.98
C ILE A 281 17.50 -14.59 13.04
N GLN A 282 17.36 -13.32 12.64
CA GLN A 282 17.45 -12.17 13.55
C GLN A 282 16.30 -11.21 13.31
N ILE A 283 15.86 -10.54 14.36
CA ILE A 283 14.86 -9.48 14.31
C ILE A 283 15.49 -8.16 14.76
N ALA A 284 15.48 -7.17 13.87
CA ALA A 284 15.99 -5.83 14.18
C ALA A 284 15.01 -5.12 15.12
N ARG A 285 15.40 -4.91 16.37
CA ARG A 285 14.57 -4.23 17.39
C ARG A 285 14.17 -2.82 16.96
N SER A 286 15.07 -2.09 16.30
CA SER A 286 14.84 -0.72 15.81
C SER A 286 13.73 -0.63 14.77
N LEU A 287 13.53 -1.68 13.96
CA LEU A 287 12.51 -1.75 12.92
C LEU A 287 11.22 -2.44 13.40
N CYS A 288 11.29 -3.27 14.43
CA CYS A 288 10.16 -4.10 14.84
C CYS A 288 9.07 -3.26 15.51
N MET A 289 7.83 -3.36 15.05
CA MET A 289 6.66 -2.66 15.57
C MET A 289 5.87 -3.48 16.62
N GLY A 290 6.29 -4.71 16.94
CA GLY A 290 5.60 -5.54 17.92
C GLY A 290 4.23 -6.07 17.52
N CYS A 291 3.91 -6.13 16.23
CA CYS A 291 2.59 -6.53 15.71
C CYS A 291 2.25 -8.02 15.90
N ALA A 292 3.17 -8.84 16.38
CA ALA A 292 3.01 -10.28 16.63
C ALA A 292 2.73 -11.17 15.40
N LEU A 293 2.72 -10.67 14.17
CA LEU A 293 2.43 -11.50 12.99
C LEU A 293 3.42 -12.68 12.87
N CYS A 294 4.73 -12.43 13.10
CA CYS A 294 5.76 -13.47 13.08
C CYS A 294 5.61 -14.48 14.24
N VAL A 295 5.08 -14.05 15.38
CA VAL A 295 4.79 -14.95 16.54
C VAL A 295 3.75 -15.98 16.12
N ARG A 296 2.65 -15.53 15.51
CA ARG A 296 1.55 -16.40 15.02
C ARG A 296 1.96 -17.29 13.84
N THR A 297 2.96 -16.87 13.07
CA THR A 297 3.45 -17.63 11.91
C THR A 297 4.47 -18.70 12.30
N CYS A 298 5.11 -18.60 13.47
CA CYS A 298 6.15 -19.50 13.89
C CYS A 298 5.58 -20.86 14.32
N PRO A 299 5.87 -21.98 13.61
CA PRO A 299 5.35 -23.29 13.97
C PRO A 299 5.95 -23.84 15.27
N GLN A 300 7.19 -23.44 15.62
CA GLN A 300 7.88 -23.83 16.85
C GLN A 300 7.54 -22.93 18.05
N LYS A 301 6.70 -21.90 17.86
CA LYS A 301 6.42 -20.87 18.88
C LYS A 301 7.70 -20.22 19.47
N ALA A 302 8.81 -20.27 18.71
CA ALA A 302 10.11 -19.75 19.11
C ALA A 302 10.23 -18.22 19.07
N ILE A 303 9.20 -17.50 18.68
CA ILE A 303 9.17 -16.03 18.62
C ILE A 303 8.18 -15.54 19.67
N ARG A 304 8.61 -14.63 20.53
CA ARG A 304 7.79 -14.00 21.57
C ARG A 304 7.89 -12.48 21.49
N LEU A 305 6.96 -11.77 22.13
CA LEU A 305 7.04 -10.33 22.32
C LEU A 305 7.71 -9.99 23.64
N GLU A 306 8.49 -8.91 23.62
CA GLU A 306 9.03 -8.25 24.80
C GLU A 306 8.59 -6.78 24.80
N VAL A 307 8.24 -6.26 25.97
CA VAL A 307 7.81 -4.86 26.13
C VAL A 307 9.01 -3.94 25.94
N ARG A 308 8.82 -2.83 25.26
CA ARG A 308 9.82 -1.75 25.20
C ARG A 308 9.86 -1.05 26.55
N LYS A 309 11.04 -1.03 27.16
CA LYS A 309 11.32 -0.20 28.34
C LYS A 309 11.57 1.23 27.93
#